data_8c40e495a346ade7701e068f7f82f4f6
#
_entry.id   8c40e495a346ade7701e068f7f82f4f6
#
_cell.length_a   1.000
_cell.length_b   1.000
_cell.length_c   1.000
_cell.angle_alpha   90.00
_cell.angle_beta   90.00
_cell.angle_gamma   90.00
#
_symmetry.space_group_name_H-M   'P 1'
#
loop_
_entity.id
_entity.type
_entity.pdbx_description
1 polymer ?
#
loop_
_entity_poly.entity_id
_entity_poly.type
_entity_poly.pdbx_seq_one_letter_code
_entity_poly.pdbx_strand_id
1 'polypeptide(L)'
;MKVIPYSINKRDDWDSFVRSSKNGTFLLQRGFMDYHADRFFDCSVMVYEGITSADGYQEEDFDLRRLVALFPANWVESEACVYSHQGLTYGGLIVKPEVTQTEVLSIMRAVLLYYQSYLQARRIVVKP
;
A
#
# COMPACT_ATOMS: atom_id res chain seq x y z
N MET A 1 -12.02 5.79 -4.59
CA MET A 1 -10.95 5.19 -3.79
C MET A 1 -10.02 6.26 -3.25
N LYS A 2 -9.50 6.03 -2.07
CA LYS A 2 -8.54 6.93 -1.47
C LYS A 2 -7.27 6.18 -1.13
N VAL A 3 -6.13 6.69 -1.56
CA VAL A 3 -4.81 6.13 -1.27
C VAL A 3 -4.15 7.02 -0.22
N ILE A 4 -3.70 6.42 0.88
CA ILE A 4 -2.98 7.14 1.92
C ILE A 4 -1.65 6.45 2.22
N PRO A 5 -0.62 7.20 2.65
CA PRO A 5 0.63 6.58 3.05
C PRO A 5 0.45 5.79 4.36
N TYR A 6 1.19 4.69 4.48
CA TYR A 6 1.25 3.97 5.74
C TYR A 6 1.89 4.87 6.82
N SER A 7 1.37 4.78 8.03
CA SER A 7 1.97 5.39 9.21
C SER A 7 1.83 4.43 10.40
N ILE A 8 2.62 4.65 11.45
CA ILE A 8 2.69 3.73 12.58
C ILE A 8 1.34 3.53 13.29
N ASN A 9 0.47 4.54 13.27
CA ASN A 9 -0.85 4.42 13.88
C ASN A 9 -1.80 3.51 13.08
N LYS A 10 -1.41 3.08 11.89
CA LYS A 10 -2.16 2.12 11.06
C LYS A 10 -1.55 0.72 11.07
N ARG A 11 -0.58 0.48 11.94
CA ARG A 11 0.14 -0.80 11.99
C ARG A 11 -0.79 -1.98 12.23
N ASP A 12 -1.71 -1.87 13.18
CA ASP A 12 -2.61 -2.96 13.52
C ASP A 12 -3.55 -3.29 12.36
N ASP A 13 -4.06 -2.27 11.67
CA ASP A 13 -4.92 -2.45 10.51
C ASP A 13 -4.15 -3.12 9.37
N TRP A 14 -2.91 -2.68 9.14
CA TRP A 14 -2.05 -3.28 8.13
C TRP A 14 -1.85 -4.77 8.38
N ASP A 15 -1.43 -5.12 9.61
CA ASP A 15 -1.13 -6.51 9.95
C ASP A 15 -2.39 -7.39 9.93
N SER A 16 -3.53 -6.88 10.39
CA SER A 16 -4.81 -7.58 10.31
C SER A 16 -5.19 -7.87 8.86
N PHE A 17 -5.01 -6.88 8.01
CA PHE A 17 -5.32 -7.02 6.59
C PHE A 17 -4.44 -8.10 5.94
N VAL A 18 -3.14 -8.08 6.21
CA VAL A 18 -2.21 -9.08 5.68
C VAL A 18 -2.65 -10.50 6.09
N ARG A 19 -3.01 -10.69 7.36
CA ARG A 19 -3.42 -12.01 7.86
C ARG A 19 -4.67 -12.56 7.18
N SER A 20 -5.59 -11.68 6.79
CA SER A 20 -6.86 -12.07 6.17
C SER A 20 -6.86 -11.95 4.65
N SER A 21 -5.78 -11.51 4.05
CA SER A 21 -5.72 -11.22 2.63
C SER A 21 -5.59 -12.47 1.77
N LYS A 22 -5.86 -12.30 0.47
CA LYS A 22 -5.78 -13.37 -0.53
C LYS A 22 -4.35 -13.83 -0.76
N ASN A 23 -3.40 -12.90 -0.73
CA ASN A 23 -2.02 -13.14 -1.16
C ASN A 23 -0.96 -12.58 -0.21
N GLY A 24 -1.34 -12.23 1.01
CA GLY A 24 -0.40 -11.74 2.00
C GLY A 24 0.33 -12.87 2.72
N THR A 25 1.55 -12.60 3.18
CA THR A 25 2.34 -13.53 3.98
C THR A 25 2.85 -12.80 5.22
N PHE A 26 3.35 -13.56 6.22
CA PHE A 26 3.89 -12.96 7.42
C PHE A 26 5.05 -11.98 7.12
N LEU A 27 5.76 -12.17 6.01
CA LEU A 27 6.84 -11.28 5.58
C LEU A 27 6.35 -9.86 5.30
N LEU A 28 5.06 -9.71 5.02
CA LEU A 28 4.46 -8.41 4.71
C LEU A 28 3.84 -7.74 5.94
N GLN A 29 3.86 -8.39 7.10
CA GLN A 29 3.46 -7.75 8.36
C GLN A 29 4.52 -6.74 8.78
N ARG A 30 4.07 -5.67 9.46
CA ARG A 30 4.95 -4.54 9.77
C ARG A 30 6.09 -4.91 10.71
N GLY A 31 5.87 -5.86 11.61
CA GLY A 31 6.96 -6.32 12.48
C GLY A 31 8.18 -6.80 11.70
N PHE A 32 7.96 -7.56 10.62
CA PHE A 32 9.05 -8.02 9.76
C PHE A 32 9.55 -6.90 8.84
N MET A 33 8.64 -6.15 8.22
CA MET A 33 9.02 -5.08 7.30
C MET A 33 9.82 -3.99 8.01
N ASP A 34 9.38 -3.59 9.20
CA ASP A 34 10.03 -2.52 9.94
C ASP A 34 11.41 -2.92 10.46
N TYR A 35 11.68 -4.21 10.61
CA TYR A 35 13.01 -4.70 10.95
C TYR A 35 14.06 -4.28 9.90
N HIS A 36 13.63 -4.13 8.64
CA HIS A 36 14.51 -3.73 7.54
C HIS A 36 14.36 -2.26 7.17
N ALA A 37 13.61 -1.47 7.95
CA ALA A 37 13.25 -0.10 7.59
C ALA A 37 14.43 0.85 7.50
N ASP A 38 15.52 0.57 8.22
CA ASP A 38 16.73 1.38 8.18
C ASP A 38 17.48 1.25 6.85
N ARG A 39 17.16 0.26 6.05
CA ARG A 39 17.84 -0.01 4.77
C ARG A 39 17.09 0.58 3.57
N PHE A 40 15.80 0.84 3.72
CA PHE A 40 14.93 1.27 2.63
C PHE A 40 13.96 2.34 3.12
N PHE A 41 13.80 3.38 2.33
CA PHE A 41 12.82 4.43 2.63
C PHE A 41 11.42 3.89 2.30
N ASP A 42 10.64 3.61 3.31
CA ASP A 42 9.29 3.03 3.16
C ASP A 42 8.32 4.07 2.59
N CYS A 43 7.73 3.76 1.45
CA CYS A 43 6.66 4.56 0.86
C CYS A 43 5.41 3.72 0.63
N SER A 44 5.20 2.68 1.44
CA SER A 44 4.01 1.83 1.37
C SER A 44 2.73 2.64 1.49
N VAL A 45 1.69 2.19 0.83
CA VAL A 45 0.39 2.86 0.85
C VAL A 45 -0.73 1.89 1.17
N MET A 46 -1.84 2.46 1.63
CA MET A 46 -3.07 1.74 1.96
C MET A 46 -4.20 2.32 1.12
N VAL A 47 -5.03 1.46 0.55
CA VAL A 47 -6.11 1.88 -0.35
C VAL A 47 -7.46 1.59 0.29
N TYR A 48 -8.28 2.61 0.41
CA TYR A 48 -9.61 2.54 1.02
C TYR A 48 -10.68 2.84 -0.02
N GLU A 49 -11.82 2.14 0.10
CA GLU A 49 -12.98 2.41 -0.75
C GLU A 49 -14.06 3.15 0.03
N GLY A 50 -15.06 3.67 -0.68
CA GLY A 50 -16.20 4.32 -0.06
C GLY A 50 -15.92 5.70 0.50
N ILE A 51 -14.73 6.25 0.24
CA ILE A 51 -14.36 7.61 0.65
C ILE A 51 -14.40 8.47 -0.60
N THR A 52 -15.51 9.16 -0.80
CA THR A 52 -15.76 9.91 -2.03
C THR A 52 -15.67 11.41 -1.86
N SER A 53 -15.61 11.89 -0.62
CA SER A 53 -15.68 13.33 -0.38
C SER A 53 -14.32 14.00 -0.59
N ALA A 54 -14.33 15.05 -1.40
CA ALA A 54 -13.21 15.96 -1.50
C ALA A 54 -13.16 16.92 -0.28
N ASP A 55 -14.25 16.98 0.48
CA ASP A 55 -14.49 18.04 1.46
C ASP A 55 -14.35 17.57 2.91
N GLY A 56 -13.34 16.80 3.22
CA GLY A 56 -13.07 16.55 4.61
C GLY A 56 -13.59 15.23 5.13
N TYR A 57 -13.00 14.14 4.65
CA TYR A 57 -13.14 12.88 5.34
C TYR A 57 -12.46 13.00 6.70
N GLN A 58 -13.02 12.30 7.67
CA GLN A 58 -12.47 12.24 9.02
C GLN A 58 -11.55 11.04 9.16
N GLU A 59 -10.69 11.04 10.18
CA GLU A 59 -9.78 9.92 10.44
C GLU A 59 -10.54 8.61 10.60
N GLU A 60 -11.71 8.63 11.21
CA GLU A 60 -12.56 7.45 11.43
C GLU A 60 -13.14 6.87 10.13
N ASP A 61 -13.10 7.62 9.02
CA ASP A 61 -13.52 7.10 7.71
C ASP A 61 -12.53 6.05 7.19
N PHE A 62 -11.30 6.07 7.68
CA PHE A 62 -10.25 5.13 7.29
C PHE A 62 -10.23 3.92 8.23
N ASP A 63 -11.33 3.19 8.28
CA ASP A 63 -11.39 1.99 9.12
C ASP A 63 -11.09 0.72 8.32
N LEU A 64 -10.80 -0.35 9.05
CA LEU A 64 -10.38 -1.63 8.46
C LEU A 64 -11.41 -2.20 7.49
N ARG A 65 -12.72 -1.93 7.71
CA ARG A 65 -13.77 -2.45 6.83
C ARG A 65 -13.71 -1.85 5.43
N ARG A 66 -13.18 -0.64 5.30
CA ARG A 66 -13.05 0.05 4.02
C ARG A 66 -11.71 -0.19 3.34
N LEU A 67 -10.77 -0.82 4.04
CA LEU A 67 -9.45 -1.12 3.49
C LEU A 67 -9.56 -2.25 2.48
N VAL A 68 -9.15 -2.00 1.23
CA VAL A 68 -9.29 -2.97 0.15
C VAL A 68 -7.96 -3.49 -0.35
N ALA A 69 -6.88 -2.73 -0.17
CA ALA A 69 -5.58 -3.15 -0.65
C ALA A 69 -4.45 -2.46 0.10
N LEU A 70 -3.29 -3.12 0.09
CA LEU A 70 -2.02 -2.59 0.57
C LEU A 70 -1.01 -2.69 -0.57
N PHE A 71 -0.09 -1.74 -0.63
CA PHE A 71 1.03 -1.83 -1.56
C PHE A 71 2.32 -1.57 -0.79
N PRO A 72 3.04 -2.63 -0.39
CA PRO A 72 4.34 -2.49 0.26
C PRO A 72 5.36 -1.95 -0.74
N ALA A 73 6.00 -0.84 -0.41
CA ALA A 73 6.89 -0.18 -1.36
C ALA A 73 8.01 0.58 -0.68
N ASN A 74 9.11 0.77 -1.41
CA ASN A 74 10.17 1.67 -0.99
C ASN A 74 10.52 2.64 -2.12
N TRP A 75 11.01 3.80 -1.73
CA TRP A 75 11.38 4.90 -2.62
C TRP A 75 12.88 5.00 -2.77
N VAL A 76 13.35 5.10 -4.01
CA VAL A 76 14.76 5.37 -4.32
C VAL A 76 14.84 6.73 -4.99
N GLU A 77 15.26 7.75 -4.26
CA GLU A 77 15.23 9.13 -4.73
C GLU A 77 16.14 9.37 -5.92
N SER A 78 17.33 8.80 -5.91
CA SER A 78 18.29 8.98 -7.00
C SER A 78 17.76 8.51 -8.35
N GLU A 79 16.81 7.57 -8.33
CA GLU A 79 16.20 7.02 -9.53
C GLU A 79 14.80 7.58 -9.79
N ALA A 80 14.25 8.35 -8.84
CA ALA A 80 12.85 8.78 -8.82
C ALA A 80 11.93 7.57 -9.05
N CYS A 81 12.21 6.48 -8.37
CA CYS A 81 11.57 5.18 -8.59
C CYS A 81 10.95 4.61 -7.32
N VAL A 82 9.73 4.07 -7.46
CA VAL A 82 9.07 3.28 -6.44
C VAL A 82 9.26 1.80 -6.76
N TYR A 83 9.76 1.04 -5.80
CA TYR A 83 9.89 -0.41 -5.93
C TYR A 83 8.92 -1.10 -4.99
N SER A 84 8.29 -2.18 -5.45
CA SER A 84 7.51 -3.03 -4.55
C SER A 84 8.48 -3.72 -3.60
N HIS A 85 8.63 -3.22 -2.46
CA HIS A 85 9.57 -3.36 -1.35
C HIS A 85 10.81 -4.25 -1.60
N GLN A 86 11.94 -3.61 -1.93
CA GLN A 86 13.17 -4.29 -2.34
C GLN A 86 13.75 -5.24 -1.29
N GLY A 87 13.49 -5.00 -0.02
CA GLY A 87 14.01 -5.83 1.06
C GLY A 87 13.27 -7.15 1.27
N LEU A 88 12.23 -7.41 0.51
CA LEU A 88 11.38 -8.60 0.68
C LEU A 88 11.44 -9.50 -0.55
N THR A 89 11.30 -10.81 -0.31
CA THR A 89 11.21 -11.79 -1.39
C THR A 89 9.94 -11.61 -2.22
N TYR A 90 8.85 -11.24 -1.55
CA TYR A 90 7.56 -10.99 -2.19
C TYR A 90 7.18 -9.54 -2.01
N GLY A 91 6.59 -8.98 -3.04
CA GLY A 91 6.04 -7.62 -3.01
C GLY A 91 4.83 -7.55 -3.93
N GLY A 92 4.35 -6.34 -4.18
CA GLY A 92 3.21 -6.13 -5.04
C GLY A 92 1.94 -5.86 -4.27
N LEU A 93 0.82 -5.82 -4.98
CA LEU A 93 -0.47 -5.44 -4.41
C LEU A 93 -1.06 -6.59 -3.59
N ILE A 94 -1.45 -6.30 -2.35
CA ILE A 94 -2.14 -7.23 -1.46
C ILE A 94 -3.61 -6.82 -1.42
N VAL A 95 -4.52 -7.75 -1.72
CA VAL A 95 -5.95 -7.44 -1.83
C VAL A 95 -6.80 -8.35 -0.98
N LYS A 96 -8.02 -7.90 -0.69
CA LYS A 96 -9.04 -8.74 -0.03
C LYS A 96 -9.40 -9.92 -0.92
N PRO A 97 -9.81 -11.06 -0.31
CA PRO A 97 -10.17 -12.26 -1.09
C PRO A 97 -11.28 -12.03 -2.11
N GLU A 98 -12.25 -11.16 -1.82
CA GLU A 98 -13.40 -10.90 -2.68
C GLU A 98 -13.16 -9.90 -3.79
N VAL A 99 -11.97 -9.29 -3.87
CA VAL A 99 -11.65 -8.29 -4.89
C VAL A 99 -11.52 -8.96 -6.25
N THR A 100 -12.24 -8.43 -7.23
CA THR A 100 -12.20 -8.95 -8.61
C THR A 100 -10.99 -8.43 -9.36
N GLN A 101 -10.68 -9.07 -10.49
CA GLN A 101 -9.56 -8.63 -11.32
C GLN A 101 -9.76 -7.21 -11.87
N THR A 102 -10.99 -6.86 -12.22
CA THR A 102 -11.30 -5.50 -12.67
C THR A 102 -11.04 -4.49 -11.57
N GLU A 103 -11.41 -4.83 -10.33
CA GLU A 103 -11.15 -3.97 -9.18
C GLU A 103 -9.66 -3.83 -8.90
N VAL A 104 -8.88 -4.91 -9.07
CA VAL A 104 -7.42 -4.85 -8.94
C VAL A 104 -6.82 -3.82 -9.88
N LEU A 105 -7.29 -3.78 -11.13
CA LEU A 105 -6.80 -2.80 -12.10
C LEU A 105 -7.12 -1.37 -11.67
N SER A 106 -8.33 -1.13 -11.15
CA SER A 106 -8.72 0.19 -10.65
C SER A 106 -7.87 0.60 -9.44
N ILE A 107 -7.62 -0.33 -8.52
CA ILE A 107 -6.79 -0.09 -7.34
C ILE A 107 -5.36 0.26 -7.77
N MET A 108 -4.78 -0.53 -8.68
CA MET A 108 -3.42 -0.29 -9.15
C MET A 108 -3.30 1.08 -9.83
N ARG A 109 -4.31 1.46 -10.62
CA ARG A 109 -4.33 2.79 -11.24
C ARG A 109 -4.31 3.90 -10.19
N ALA A 110 -5.09 3.75 -9.12
CA ALA A 110 -5.11 4.73 -8.04
C ALA A 110 -3.73 4.84 -7.35
N VAL A 111 -3.07 3.70 -7.13
CA VAL A 111 -1.73 3.66 -6.54
C VAL A 111 -0.71 4.36 -7.45
N LEU A 112 -0.74 4.07 -8.74
CA LEU A 112 0.18 4.69 -9.70
C LEU A 112 0.00 6.21 -9.76
N LEU A 113 -1.24 6.68 -9.78
CA LEU A 113 -1.55 8.11 -9.79
C LEU A 113 -1.07 8.77 -8.49
N TYR A 114 -1.22 8.09 -7.37
CA TYR A 114 -0.73 8.60 -6.08
C TYR A 114 0.78 8.85 -6.14
N TYR A 115 1.55 7.88 -6.59
CA TYR A 115 3.00 8.01 -6.63
C TYR A 115 3.46 9.08 -7.62
N GLN A 116 2.78 9.21 -8.75
CA GLN A 116 3.09 10.27 -9.71
C GLN A 116 2.82 11.66 -9.11
N SER A 117 1.72 11.82 -8.39
CA SER A 117 1.29 13.11 -7.88
C SER A 117 2.06 13.55 -6.64
N TYR A 118 2.31 12.62 -5.71
CA TYR A 118 2.88 12.98 -4.40
C TYR A 118 4.38 12.79 -4.31
N LEU A 119 4.95 11.80 -4.98
CA LEU A 119 6.39 11.56 -4.99
C LEU A 119 7.05 11.96 -6.30
N GLN A 120 6.25 12.30 -7.31
CA GLN A 120 6.75 12.61 -8.66
C GLN A 120 7.61 11.47 -9.21
N ALA A 121 7.15 10.23 -8.95
CA ALA A 121 7.85 9.04 -9.40
C ALA A 121 7.90 8.98 -10.92
N ARG A 122 9.07 8.70 -11.46
CA ARG A 122 9.26 8.51 -12.90
C ARG A 122 9.05 7.07 -13.30
N ARG A 123 9.23 6.14 -12.35
CA ARG A 123 9.16 4.72 -12.61
C ARG A 123 8.63 3.99 -11.40
N ILE A 124 7.87 2.94 -11.64
CA ILE A 124 7.34 2.08 -10.59
C ILE A 124 7.63 0.64 -11.00
N VAL A 125 8.36 -0.08 -10.16
CA VAL A 125 8.76 -1.47 -10.44
C VAL A 125 8.03 -2.38 -9.45
N VAL A 126 7.23 -3.30 -9.95
CA VAL A 126 6.45 -4.23 -9.14
C VAL A 126 7.03 -5.62 -9.31
N LYS A 127 7.39 -6.26 -8.19
CA LYS A 127 7.83 -7.66 -8.20
C LYS A 127 6.62 -8.58 -8.34
N PRO A 128 6.73 -9.64 -9.12
CA PRO A 128 5.67 -10.63 -9.24
C PRO A 128 5.46 -11.42 -7.94
#